data_54bb7bf0fbebdaae54bc078ac7151e7d
#
_entry.id   54bb7bf0fbebdaae54bc078ac7151e7d
#
_cell.length_a   1.000
_cell.length_b   1.000
_cell.length_c   1.000
_cell.angle_alpha   90.00
_cell.angle_beta   90.00
_cell.angle_gamma   90.00
#
_symmetry.space_group_name_H-M   'P 1'
#
loop_
_entity.id
_entity.type
_entity.pdbx_description
1 polymer ?
#
loop_
_entity_poly.entity_id
_entity_poly.type
_entity_poly.pdbx_seq_one_letter_code
_entity_poly.pdbx_strand_id
1 'polypeptide(L)'
;MMTAGGKRFRAMLVLLAARFGDSRDKRVVPAAVAIELTHLATLFHDDVMDEAVIRRGHPSANSRFGNSIAILAGDHLFARASRILADLGPAAIRIQAETFGRLVDGQLLETVGVRPGEDPLEHYMQVINGKTGSLIATSGRFGAMFSGVPDEMTDLIAEACLRIGIAWQLSDDVLDVASTSSQSGKEPGTDLRQGVRTLPMLYALRGDPTTPEASRLRTLLTAQDLTDPELHAEALALLRESPALEEARDTVRSWIGGATALLAKLPDVPARTAFESLCDFVITRTA
;
A
#
# COMPACT_ATOMS: atom_id res chain seq x y z
N MET A 1 -0.13 -6.47 19.55
CA MET A 1 -0.26 -6.13 18.11
C MET A 1 -1.69 -5.83 17.68
N MET A 2 -2.68 -6.65 17.93
CA MET A 2 -4.07 -6.35 17.51
C MET A 2 -4.64 -5.05 18.12
N THR A 3 -4.16 -4.62 19.27
CA THR A 3 -4.52 -3.38 19.97
C THR A 3 -3.54 -2.22 19.71
N ALA A 4 -2.42 -2.46 19.05
CA ALA A 4 -1.31 -1.52 18.88
C ALA A 4 -1.54 -0.49 17.75
N GLY A 5 -2.73 0.07 17.66
CA GLY A 5 -3.02 1.12 16.69
C GLY A 5 -3.25 0.61 15.27
N GLY A 6 -3.43 1.54 14.35
CA GLY A 6 -3.74 1.29 12.94
C GLY A 6 -5.11 1.86 12.59
N LYS A 7 -5.18 2.56 11.45
CA LYS A 7 -6.39 3.25 11.00
C LYS A 7 -7.49 2.29 10.51
N ARG A 8 -7.25 0.97 10.50
CA ARG A 8 -8.18 -0.07 9.99
C ARG A 8 -8.72 0.27 8.61
N PHE A 9 -7.85 0.81 7.77
CA PHE A 9 -8.19 1.38 6.47
C PHE A 9 -8.91 0.38 5.56
N ARG A 10 -8.45 -0.87 5.54
CA ARG A 10 -9.05 -1.93 4.72
C ARG A 10 -10.46 -2.29 5.19
N ALA A 11 -10.64 -2.48 6.48
CA ALA A 11 -11.98 -2.71 7.05
C ALA A 11 -12.91 -1.51 6.82
N MET A 12 -12.40 -0.29 6.94
CA MET A 12 -13.16 0.94 6.63
C MET A 12 -13.62 0.95 5.18
N LEU A 13 -12.80 0.55 4.22
CA LEU A 13 -13.18 0.48 2.81
C LEU A 13 -14.26 -0.56 2.55
N VAL A 14 -14.23 -1.72 3.22
CA VAL A 14 -15.34 -2.70 3.14
C VAL A 14 -16.65 -2.05 3.60
N LEU A 15 -16.64 -1.39 4.75
CA LEU A 15 -17.83 -0.74 5.30
C LEU A 15 -18.30 0.43 4.46
N LEU A 16 -17.40 1.19 3.86
CA LEU A 16 -17.72 2.30 2.98
C LEU A 16 -18.31 1.82 1.66
N ALA A 17 -17.71 0.82 1.02
CA ALA A 17 -18.21 0.22 -0.22
C ALA A 17 -19.60 -0.43 -0.03
N ALA A 18 -19.85 -1.01 1.16
CA ALA A 18 -21.17 -1.56 1.48
C ALA A 18 -22.29 -0.50 1.52
N ARG A 19 -21.96 0.77 1.62
CA ARG A 19 -22.95 1.87 1.60
C ARG A 19 -23.55 2.14 0.23
N PHE A 20 -23.06 1.52 -0.83
CA PHE A 20 -23.70 1.54 -2.14
C PHE A 20 -24.87 0.54 -2.25
N GLY A 21 -25.00 -0.39 -1.28
CA GLY A 21 -26.08 -1.37 -1.16
C GLY A 21 -26.65 -1.41 0.26
N ASP A 22 -27.10 -2.59 0.70
CA ASP A 22 -27.55 -2.81 2.07
C ASP A 22 -26.38 -2.96 3.03
N SER A 23 -25.90 -1.86 3.58
CA SER A 23 -24.78 -1.86 4.54
C SER A 23 -25.08 -2.56 5.87
N ARG A 24 -26.33 -2.98 6.13
CA ARG A 24 -26.74 -3.74 7.31
C ARG A 24 -26.74 -5.24 7.10
N ASP A 25 -26.45 -5.72 5.86
CA ASP A 25 -26.34 -7.15 5.63
C ASP A 25 -25.31 -7.76 6.59
N LYS A 26 -25.73 -8.84 7.25
CA LYS A 26 -24.94 -9.52 8.27
C LYS A 26 -23.57 -10.06 7.79
N ARG A 27 -23.37 -10.14 6.47
CA ARG A 27 -22.12 -10.61 5.83
C ARG A 27 -21.04 -9.52 5.76
N VAL A 28 -21.42 -8.24 5.78
CA VAL A 28 -20.50 -7.11 5.59
C VAL A 28 -19.44 -7.03 6.70
N VAL A 29 -19.86 -7.11 7.95
CA VAL A 29 -18.92 -7.04 9.09
C VAL A 29 -17.97 -8.25 9.12
N PRO A 30 -18.42 -9.51 8.98
CA PRO A 30 -17.51 -10.64 8.84
C PRO A 30 -16.50 -10.50 7.70
N ALA A 31 -16.92 -9.98 6.54
CA ALA A 31 -16.01 -9.71 5.44
C ALA A 31 -14.92 -8.69 5.80
N ALA A 32 -15.30 -7.58 6.45
CA ALA A 32 -14.36 -6.57 6.93
C ALA A 32 -13.36 -7.16 7.94
N VAL A 33 -13.82 -8.04 8.84
CA VAL A 33 -12.94 -8.74 9.79
C VAL A 33 -11.98 -9.68 9.07
N ALA A 34 -12.45 -10.46 8.09
CA ALA A 34 -11.60 -11.37 7.34
C ALA A 34 -10.49 -10.64 6.58
N ILE A 35 -10.81 -9.52 5.94
CA ILE A 35 -9.82 -8.67 5.26
C ILE A 35 -8.77 -8.14 6.25
N GLU A 36 -9.19 -7.65 7.41
CA GLU A 36 -8.25 -7.12 8.40
C GLU A 36 -7.38 -8.23 9.02
N LEU A 37 -7.93 -9.42 9.24
CA LEU A 37 -7.17 -10.57 9.71
C LEU A 37 -6.13 -11.01 8.67
N THR A 38 -6.49 -11.02 7.38
CA THR A 38 -5.55 -11.30 6.29
C THR A 38 -4.41 -10.31 6.29
N HIS A 39 -4.71 -9.01 6.36
CA HIS A 39 -3.67 -7.99 6.45
C HIS A 39 -2.79 -8.14 7.70
N LEU A 40 -3.38 -8.44 8.85
CA LEU A 40 -2.59 -8.67 10.06
C LEU A 40 -1.69 -9.90 9.93
N ALA A 41 -2.16 -10.97 9.30
CA ALA A 41 -1.35 -12.16 9.03
C ALA A 41 -0.11 -11.81 8.20
N THR A 42 -0.29 -11.03 7.12
CA THR A 42 0.86 -10.61 6.29
C THR A 42 1.85 -9.75 7.07
N LEU A 43 1.37 -8.83 7.92
CA LEU A 43 2.26 -8.01 8.75
C LEU A 43 3.12 -8.84 9.73
N PHE A 44 2.59 -9.97 10.23
CA PHE A 44 3.38 -10.87 11.08
C PHE A 44 4.50 -11.57 10.30
N HIS A 45 4.21 -11.96 9.05
CA HIS A 45 5.19 -12.58 8.16
C HIS A 45 6.20 -11.56 7.65
N ASP A 46 5.75 -10.35 7.27
CA ASP A 46 6.61 -9.24 6.85
C ASP A 46 7.62 -8.88 7.96
N ASP A 47 7.15 -8.77 9.22
CA ASP A 47 8.04 -8.47 10.35
C ASP A 47 9.19 -9.49 10.50
N VAL A 48 8.93 -10.77 10.16
CA VAL A 48 9.96 -11.82 10.19
C VAL A 48 10.91 -11.67 9.00
N MET A 49 10.40 -11.42 7.78
CA MET A 49 11.19 -11.29 6.57
C MET A 49 12.07 -10.04 6.59
N ASP A 50 11.54 -8.95 7.13
CA ASP A 50 12.22 -7.65 7.25
C ASP A 50 13.11 -7.56 8.51
N GLU A 51 13.17 -8.61 9.33
CA GLU A 51 13.84 -8.61 10.65
C GLU A 51 13.43 -7.40 11.51
N ALA A 52 12.19 -6.96 11.37
CA ALA A 52 11.71 -5.74 11.98
C ALA A 52 11.71 -5.83 13.51
N VAL A 53 12.35 -4.86 14.18
CA VAL A 53 12.42 -4.79 15.65
C VAL A 53 11.16 -4.11 16.21
N ILE A 54 10.64 -3.11 15.50
CA ILE A 54 9.52 -2.29 15.94
C ILE A 54 8.44 -2.25 14.83
N ARG A 55 7.18 -2.39 15.23
CA ARG A 55 6.02 -2.20 14.36
C ARG A 55 5.01 -1.28 15.04
N ARG A 56 4.68 -0.15 14.40
CA ARG A 56 3.72 0.87 14.92
C ARG A 56 4.07 1.35 16.33
N GLY A 57 5.35 1.58 16.60
CA GLY A 57 5.86 2.07 17.90
C GLY A 57 5.89 1.02 19.02
N HIS A 58 5.63 -0.25 18.72
CA HIS A 58 5.71 -1.36 19.66
C HIS A 58 6.69 -2.43 19.16
N PRO A 59 7.31 -3.22 20.05
CA PRO A 59 8.10 -4.36 19.62
C PRO A 59 7.30 -5.28 18.71
N SER A 60 7.91 -5.69 17.57
CA SER A 60 7.33 -6.63 16.63
C SER A 60 7.12 -8.01 17.27
N ALA A 61 6.33 -8.87 16.61
CA ALA A 61 6.07 -10.21 17.15
C ALA A 61 7.33 -11.08 17.17
N ASN A 62 8.12 -11.04 16.08
CA ASN A 62 9.39 -11.76 15.96
C ASN A 62 10.42 -11.30 17.00
N SER A 63 10.54 -9.97 17.22
CA SER A 63 11.42 -9.41 18.25
C SER A 63 11.02 -9.82 19.67
N ARG A 64 9.72 -9.93 19.95
CA ARG A 64 9.20 -10.24 21.28
C ARG A 64 9.11 -11.74 21.58
N PHE A 65 8.75 -12.56 20.61
CA PHE A 65 8.40 -13.97 20.81
C PHE A 65 9.21 -14.93 19.92
N GLY A 66 10.08 -14.42 19.05
CA GLY A 66 10.85 -15.16 18.08
C GLY A 66 10.09 -15.47 16.80
N ASN A 67 10.86 -15.77 15.73
CA ASN A 67 10.34 -15.97 14.37
C ASN A 67 9.28 -17.07 14.29
N SER A 68 9.51 -18.21 14.95
CA SER A 68 8.57 -19.36 14.90
C SER A 68 7.19 -18.99 15.41
N ILE A 69 7.11 -18.22 16.51
CA ILE A 69 5.82 -17.77 17.07
C ILE A 69 5.17 -16.72 16.15
N ALA A 70 5.94 -15.82 15.58
CA ALA A 70 5.43 -14.82 14.65
C ALA A 70 4.82 -15.47 13.40
N ILE A 71 5.53 -16.44 12.79
CA ILE A 71 5.03 -17.20 11.62
C ILE A 71 3.73 -17.94 11.97
N LEU A 72 3.73 -18.74 13.05
CA LEU A 72 2.54 -19.48 13.47
C LEU A 72 1.36 -18.57 13.81
N ALA A 73 1.62 -17.38 14.38
CA ALA A 73 0.57 -16.41 14.65
C ALA A 73 -0.04 -15.85 13.34
N GLY A 74 0.79 -15.56 12.33
CA GLY A 74 0.33 -15.19 11.00
C GLY A 74 -0.53 -16.28 10.36
N ASP A 75 -0.07 -17.53 10.37
CA ASP A 75 -0.81 -18.69 9.85
C ASP A 75 -2.16 -18.86 10.56
N HIS A 76 -2.16 -18.71 11.89
CA HIS A 76 -3.40 -18.79 12.68
C HIS A 76 -4.41 -17.70 12.28
N LEU A 77 -3.96 -16.46 12.10
CA LEU A 77 -4.82 -15.34 11.66
C LEU A 77 -5.38 -15.61 10.27
N PHE A 78 -4.55 -16.11 9.35
CA PHE A 78 -4.97 -16.47 8.00
C PHE A 78 -6.00 -17.60 8.00
N ALA A 79 -5.79 -18.64 8.80
CA ALA A 79 -6.76 -19.72 8.98
C ALA A 79 -8.09 -19.22 9.54
N ARG A 80 -8.07 -18.26 10.47
CA ARG A 80 -9.27 -17.61 10.97
C ARG A 80 -10.00 -16.78 9.92
N ALA A 81 -9.27 -16.02 9.10
CA ALA A 81 -9.83 -15.29 7.98
C ALA A 81 -10.52 -16.24 6.99
N SER A 82 -9.84 -17.33 6.62
CA SER A 82 -10.35 -18.35 5.70
C SER A 82 -11.64 -19.01 6.22
N ARG A 83 -11.72 -19.28 7.53
CA ARG A 83 -12.93 -19.84 8.15
C ARG A 83 -14.12 -18.87 8.05
N ILE A 84 -13.91 -17.58 8.34
CA ILE A 84 -14.97 -16.56 8.21
C ILE A 84 -15.45 -16.50 6.75
N LEU A 85 -14.54 -16.55 5.78
CA LEU A 85 -14.87 -16.48 4.37
C LEU A 85 -15.58 -17.77 3.89
N ALA A 86 -15.29 -18.93 4.48
CA ALA A 86 -16.03 -20.16 4.22
C ALA A 86 -17.52 -20.04 4.56
N ASP A 87 -17.81 -19.38 5.69
CA ASP A 87 -19.19 -19.10 6.11
C ASP A 87 -19.90 -18.07 5.20
N LEU A 88 -19.13 -17.23 4.49
CA LEU A 88 -19.64 -16.26 3.50
C LEU A 88 -19.85 -16.87 2.11
N GLY A 89 -19.33 -18.05 1.86
CA GLY A 89 -19.58 -18.84 0.66
C GLY A 89 -18.39 -19.02 -0.29
N PRO A 90 -18.52 -19.89 -1.30
CA PRO A 90 -17.41 -20.29 -2.16
C PRO A 90 -16.77 -19.15 -2.96
N ALA A 91 -17.55 -18.17 -3.38
CA ALA A 91 -17.05 -17.00 -4.10
C ALA A 91 -16.08 -16.18 -3.23
N ALA A 92 -16.39 -15.99 -1.95
CA ALA A 92 -15.52 -15.28 -1.02
C ALA A 92 -14.15 -15.96 -0.86
N ILE A 93 -14.14 -17.30 -0.71
CA ILE A 93 -12.89 -18.07 -0.61
C ILE A 93 -12.07 -17.94 -1.88
N ARG A 94 -12.69 -18.04 -3.06
CA ARG A 94 -12.00 -17.93 -4.35
C ARG A 94 -11.33 -16.57 -4.49
N ILE A 95 -12.08 -15.49 -4.26
CA ILE A 95 -11.55 -14.12 -4.32
C ILE A 95 -10.40 -13.93 -3.33
N GLN A 96 -10.54 -14.45 -2.11
CA GLN A 96 -9.47 -14.40 -1.11
C GLN A 96 -8.22 -15.15 -1.55
N ALA A 97 -8.37 -16.35 -2.09
CA ALA A 97 -7.23 -17.15 -2.55
C ALA A 97 -6.48 -16.46 -3.71
N GLU A 98 -7.22 -15.91 -4.68
CA GLU A 98 -6.65 -15.12 -5.78
C GLU A 98 -5.95 -13.85 -5.27
N THR A 99 -6.57 -13.14 -4.30
CA THR A 99 -6.01 -11.93 -3.69
C THR A 99 -4.72 -12.24 -2.94
N PHE A 100 -4.75 -13.32 -2.15
CA PHE A 100 -3.58 -13.72 -1.38
C PHE A 100 -2.45 -14.21 -2.29
N GLY A 101 -2.76 -14.92 -3.37
CA GLY A 101 -1.78 -15.28 -4.41
C GLY A 101 -1.09 -14.03 -4.96
N ARG A 102 -1.84 -13.03 -5.42
CA ARG A 102 -1.28 -11.77 -5.93
C ARG A 102 -0.43 -11.02 -4.88
N LEU A 103 -0.85 -11.06 -3.61
CA LEU A 103 -0.11 -10.43 -2.53
C LEU A 103 1.25 -11.12 -2.34
N VAL A 104 1.26 -12.46 -2.31
CA VAL A 104 2.49 -13.26 -2.19
C VAL A 104 3.38 -13.08 -3.41
N ASP A 105 2.81 -13.06 -4.63
CA ASP A 105 3.57 -12.77 -5.86
C ASP A 105 4.25 -11.40 -5.79
N GLY A 106 3.53 -10.36 -5.31
CA GLY A 106 4.11 -9.03 -5.09
C GLY A 106 5.25 -9.06 -4.06
N GLN A 107 5.10 -9.81 -2.97
CA GLN A 107 6.14 -9.97 -1.96
C GLN A 107 7.36 -10.73 -2.51
N LEU A 108 7.13 -11.75 -3.33
CA LEU A 108 8.21 -12.49 -4.00
C LEU A 108 8.99 -11.58 -4.97
N LEU A 109 8.29 -10.77 -5.77
CA LEU A 109 8.93 -9.80 -6.67
C LEU A 109 9.79 -8.82 -5.87
N GLU A 110 9.28 -8.27 -4.78
CA GLU A 110 10.03 -7.36 -3.90
C GLU A 110 11.29 -8.03 -3.33
N THR A 111 11.16 -9.27 -2.84
CA THR A 111 12.26 -10.02 -2.23
C THR A 111 13.34 -10.41 -3.25
N VAL A 112 12.94 -10.82 -4.46
CA VAL A 112 13.87 -11.21 -5.54
C VAL A 112 14.53 -9.98 -6.16
N GLY A 113 13.84 -8.84 -6.21
CA GLY A 113 14.33 -7.61 -6.83
C GLY A 113 14.30 -7.64 -8.35
N VAL A 114 14.75 -6.53 -8.94
CA VAL A 114 14.77 -6.32 -10.39
C VAL A 114 15.79 -7.24 -11.05
N ARG A 115 15.36 -7.98 -12.09
CA ARG A 115 16.23 -8.87 -12.86
C ARG A 115 16.96 -8.10 -13.97
N PRO A 116 18.09 -8.64 -14.47
CA PRO A 116 18.78 -8.05 -15.61
C PRO A 116 17.85 -7.90 -16.82
N GLY A 117 17.72 -6.66 -17.32
CA GLY A 117 16.89 -6.34 -18.48
C GLY A 117 15.43 -5.95 -18.18
N GLU A 118 14.99 -6.05 -16.92
CA GLU A 118 13.69 -5.52 -16.50
C GLU A 118 13.76 -4.01 -16.25
N ASP A 119 12.65 -3.31 -16.54
CA ASP A 119 12.49 -1.90 -16.15
C ASP A 119 12.22 -1.81 -14.64
N PRO A 120 13.09 -1.15 -13.85
CA PRO A 120 12.88 -1.04 -12.40
C PRO A 120 11.57 -0.35 -11.99
N LEU A 121 11.07 0.59 -12.79
CA LEU A 121 9.81 1.27 -12.51
C LEU A 121 8.61 0.34 -12.75
N GLU A 122 8.64 -0.43 -13.82
CA GLU A 122 7.58 -1.42 -14.11
C GLU A 122 7.57 -2.50 -13.01
N HIS A 123 8.73 -3.01 -12.63
CA HIS A 123 8.88 -3.97 -11.53
C HIS A 123 8.29 -3.42 -10.22
N TYR A 124 8.66 -2.20 -9.84
CA TYR A 124 8.14 -1.54 -8.64
C TYR A 124 6.61 -1.39 -8.68
N MET A 125 6.03 -1.01 -9.82
CA MET A 125 4.58 -0.92 -9.97
C MET A 125 3.88 -2.27 -9.86
N GLN A 126 4.50 -3.36 -10.34
CA GLN A 126 3.99 -4.72 -10.17
C GLN A 126 3.99 -5.14 -8.69
N VAL A 127 5.07 -4.83 -7.95
CA VAL A 127 5.18 -5.06 -6.50
C VAL A 127 4.04 -4.37 -5.76
N ILE A 128 3.84 -3.07 -5.98
CA ILE A 128 2.78 -2.29 -5.30
C ILE A 128 1.39 -2.81 -5.65
N ASN A 129 1.15 -3.13 -6.92
CA ASN A 129 -0.13 -3.67 -7.38
C ASN A 129 -0.47 -4.98 -6.64
N GLY A 130 0.49 -5.91 -6.59
CA GLY A 130 0.34 -7.19 -5.90
C GLY A 130 0.24 -7.03 -4.38
N LYS A 131 1.27 -6.46 -3.76
CA LYS A 131 1.43 -6.41 -2.31
C LYS A 131 0.41 -5.50 -1.62
N THR A 132 0.13 -4.31 -2.18
CA THR A 132 -0.74 -3.31 -1.57
C THR A 132 -2.11 -3.22 -2.25
N GLY A 133 -2.13 -3.08 -3.57
CA GLY A 133 -3.34 -2.81 -4.35
C GLY A 133 -4.37 -3.95 -4.29
N SER A 134 -3.91 -5.19 -4.38
CA SER A 134 -4.78 -6.37 -4.45
C SER A 134 -5.76 -6.48 -3.26
N LEU A 135 -5.26 -6.33 -2.03
CA LEU A 135 -6.10 -6.46 -0.84
C LEU A 135 -7.02 -5.24 -0.64
N ILE A 136 -6.60 -4.06 -1.10
CA ILE A 136 -7.43 -2.84 -1.07
C ILE A 136 -8.56 -2.96 -2.10
N ALA A 137 -8.29 -3.46 -3.30
CA ALA A 137 -9.31 -3.78 -4.30
C ALA A 137 -10.34 -4.78 -3.77
N THR A 138 -9.87 -5.85 -3.12
CA THR A 138 -10.73 -6.87 -2.52
C THR A 138 -11.55 -6.32 -1.37
N SER A 139 -11.04 -5.33 -0.62
CA SER A 139 -11.83 -4.64 0.41
C SER A 139 -13.06 -3.95 -0.20
N GLY A 140 -12.89 -3.19 -1.27
CA GLY A 140 -14.00 -2.58 -2.01
C GLY A 140 -14.96 -3.62 -2.58
N ARG A 141 -14.43 -4.66 -3.22
CA ARG A 141 -15.21 -5.77 -3.79
C ARG A 141 -16.09 -6.45 -2.75
N PHE A 142 -15.54 -6.83 -1.62
CA PHE A 142 -16.31 -7.53 -0.57
C PHE A 142 -17.40 -6.63 0.03
N GLY A 143 -17.11 -5.34 0.26
CA GLY A 143 -18.11 -4.40 0.73
C GLY A 143 -19.31 -4.30 -0.21
N ALA A 144 -19.05 -4.11 -1.50
CA ALA A 144 -20.08 -4.03 -2.53
C ALA A 144 -20.83 -5.35 -2.71
N MET A 145 -20.10 -6.46 -2.87
CA MET A 145 -20.67 -7.79 -3.11
C MET A 145 -21.59 -8.24 -1.98
N PHE A 146 -21.18 -8.08 -0.73
CA PHE A 146 -21.96 -8.54 0.43
C PHE A 146 -23.10 -7.62 0.81
N SER A 147 -23.12 -6.38 0.30
CA SER A 147 -24.27 -5.47 0.44
C SER A 147 -25.26 -5.57 -0.71
N GLY A 148 -25.05 -6.48 -1.68
CA GLY A 148 -25.96 -6.71 -2.80
C GLY A 148 -25.86 -5.69 -3.93
N VAL A 149 -24.72 -5.01 -4.07
CA VAL A 149 -24.42 -4.15 -5.21
C VAL A 149 -24.28 -5.01 -6.47
N PRO A 150 -24.82 -4.60 -7.63
CA PRO A 150 -24.66 -5.31 -8.90
C PRO A 150 -23.19 -5.51 -9.29
N ASP A 151 -22.90 -6.60 -10.00
CA ASP A 151 -21.54 -7.01 -10.34
C ASP A 151 -20.75 -5.92 -11.09
N GLU A 152 -21.37 -5.25 -12.07
CA GLU A 152 -20.73 -4.16 -12.82
C GLU A 152 -20.29 -3.00 -11.92
N MET A 153 -21.12 -2.62 -10.96
CA MET A 153 -20.77 -1.58 -9.98
C MET A 153 -19.74 -2.09 -8.97
N THR A 154 -19.81 -3.38 -8.60
CA THR A 154 -18.85 -4.02 -7.73
C THR A 154 -17.44 -4.00 -8.36
N ASP A 155 -17.35 -4.25 -9.67
CA ASP A 155 -16.10 -4.16 -10.41
C ASP A 155 -15.55 -2.73 -10.48
N LEU A 156 -16.41 -1.73 -10.71
CA LEU A 156 -16.00 -0.32 -10.68
C LEU A 156 -15.47 0.10 -9.30
N ILE A 157 -16.13 -0.31 -8.22
CA ILE A 157 -15.70 -0.03 -6.84
C ILE A 157 -14.36 -0.72 -6.55
N ALA A 158 -14.21 -1.99 -6.95
CA ALA A 158 -12.98 -2.73 -6.74
C ALA A 158 -11.79 -2.10 -7.49
N GLU A 159 -11.99 -1.70 -8.75
CA GLU A 159 -10.95 -1.02 -9.55
C GLU A 159 -10.63 0.38 -8.99
N ALA A 160 -11.62 1.16 -8.55
CA ALA A 160 -11.37 2.43 -7.89
C ALA A 160 -10.56 2.24 -6.60
N CYS A 161 -10.90 1.23 -5.78
CA CYS A 161 -10.15 0.87 -4.60
C CYS A 161 -8.71 0.43 -4.91
N LEU A 162 -8.48 -0.34 -6.00
CA LEU A 162 -7.14 -0.68 -6.47
C LEU A 162 -6.31 0.57 -6.70
N ARG A 163 -6.86 1.52 -7.48
CA ARG A 163 -6.17 2.77 -7.83
C ARG A 163 -5.88 3.63 -6.61
N ILE A 164 -6.84 3.73 -5.69
CA ILE A 164 -6.66 4.43 -4.40
C ILE A 164 -5.54 3.74 -3.59
N GLY A 165 -5.50 2.42 -3.56
CA GLY A 165 -4.49 1.65 -2.84
C GLY A 165 -3.08 1.86 -3.38
N ILE A 166 -2.94 1.86 -4.72
CA ILE A 166 -1.67 2.17 -5.39
C ILE A 166 -1.27 3.61 -5.09
N ALA A 167 -2.15 4.59 -5.31
CA ALA A 167 -1.87 5.99 -5.04
C ALA A 167 -1.52 6.26 -3.58
N TRP A 168 -2.15 5.53 -2.65
CA TRP A 168 -1.81 5.61 -1.23
C TRP A 168 -0.36 5.23 -0.97
N GLN A 169 0.11 4.09 -1.52
CA GLN A 169 1.49 3.66 -1.37
C GLN A 169 2.46 4.66 -2.01
N LEU A 170 2.17 5.09 -3.26
CA LEU A 170 2.98 6.10 -3.94
C LEU A 170 3.04 7.41 -3.14
N SER A 171 1.95 7.79 -2.47
CA SER A 171 1.93 8.98 -1.63
C SER A 171 2.73 8.80 -0.34
N ASP A 172 2.82 7.59 0.22
CA ASP A 172 3.70 7.32 1.37
C ASP A 172 5.17 7.47 0.97
N ASP A 173 5.56 7.01 -0.23
CA ASP A 173 6.91 7.16 -0.78
C ASP A 173 7.29 8.63 -1.02
N VAL A 174 6.35 9.43 -1.57
CA VAL A 174 6.54 10.88 -1.74
C VAL A 174 6.73 11.55 -0.39
N LEU A 175 5.93 11.17 0.62
CA LEU A 175 6.00 11.74 1.97
C LEU A 175 7.28 11.37 2.70
N ASP A 176 7.84 10.17 2.48
CA ASP A 176 9.13 9.79 3.07
C ASP A 176 10.24 10.76 2.66
N VAL A 177 10.20 11.26 1.42
CA VAL A 177 11.15 12.24 0.91
C VAL A 177 10.76 13.68 1.29
N ALA A 178 9.50 14.06 1.05
CA ALA A 178 9.06 15.46 1.11
C ALA A 178 8.82 15.97 2.52
N SER A 179 8.39 15.11 3.47
CA SER A 179 7.98 15.54 4.80
C SER A 179 9.15 15.97 5.67
N THR A 180 8.85 16.81 6.66
CA THR A 180 9.76 17.09 7.78
C THR A 180 9.48 16.13 8.94
N SER A 181 10.45 15.90 9.82
CA SER A 181 10.30 15.06 11.01
C SER A 181 9.14 15.48 11.93
N SER A 182 8.81 16.78 11.93
CA SER A 182 7.68 17.33 12.69
C SER A 182 6.31 16.99 12.09
N GLN A 183 6.24 16.71 10.79
CA GLN A 183 5.00 16.42 10.07
C GLN A 183 4.69 14.91 10.02
N SER A 184 5.70 14.09 9.79
CA SER A 184 5.53 12.63 9.62
C SER A 184 5.61 11.85 10.91
N GLY A 185 6.23 12.40 11.96
CA GLY A 185 6.58 11.67 13.19
C GLY A 185 7.61 10.57 12.99
N LYS A 186 8.21 10.49 11.79
CA LYS A 186 9.32 9.59 11.41
C LYS A 186 10.49 10.43 10.92
N GLU A 187 11.66 9.83 10.91
CA GLU A 187 12.83 10.45 10.28
C GLU A 187 12.63 10.43 8.76
N PRO A 188 12.72 11.59 8.06
CA PRO A 188 12.57 11.64 6.61
C PRO A 188 13.67 10.84 5.89
N GLY A 189 13.34 10.27 4.72
CA GLY A 189 14.28 9.49 3.92
C GLY A 189 14.62 8.14 4.55
N THR A 190 13.70 7.55 5.32
CA THR A 190 13.91 6.21 5.91
C THR A 190 14.12 5.16 4.83
N ASP A 191 13.34 5.18 3.75
CA ASP A 191 13.46 4.25 2.62
C ASP A 191 14.79 4.45 1.89
N LEU A 192 15.21 5.71 1.75
CA LEU A 192 16.49 6.09 1.16
C LEU A 192 17.66 5.49 1.96
N ARG A 193 17.62 5.59 3.31
CA ARG A 193 18.63 5.03 4.20
C ARG A 193 18.68 3.51 4.15
N GLN A 194 17.53 2.87 3.97
CA GLN A 194 17.40 1.42 3.85
C GLN A 194 17.75 0.88 2.46
N GLY A 195 18.04 1.76 1.49
CA GLY A 195 18.34 1.39 0.11
C GLY A 195 17.11 0.90 -0.68
N VAL A 196 15.90 1.15 -0.16
CA VAL A 196 14.64 0.79 -0.84
C VAL A 196 14.37 1.80 -1.95
N ARG A 197 14.34 1.34 -3.19
CA ARG A 197 14.11 2.19 -4.36
C ARG A 197 12.63 2.50 -4.54
N THR A 198 12.19 3.61 -3.97
CA THR A 198 10.82 4.12 -4.09
C THR A 198 10.63 4.99 -5.33
N LEU A 199 9.39 5.37 -5.63
CA LEU A 199 9.04 6.09 -6.85
C LEU A 199 9.89 7.34 -7.13
N PRO A 200 10.12 8.26 -6.17
CA PRO A 200 10.97 9.44 -6.43
C PRO A 200 12.40 9.08 -6.83
N MET A 201 12.98 8.04 -6.19
CA MET A 201 14.32 7.57 -6.51
C MET A 201 14.39 6.93 -7.89
N LEU A 202 13.38 6.14 -8.29
CA LEU A 202 13.31 5.52 -9.61
C LEU A 202 13.23 6.58 -10.72
N TYR A 203 12.47 7.65 -10.53
CA TYR A 203 12.42 8.76 -11.47
C TYR A 203 13.75 9.52 -11.54
N ALA A 204 14.39 9.78 -10.41
CA ALA A 204 15.71 10.42 -10.39
C ALA A 204 16.77 9.58 -11.11
N LEU A 205 16.70 8.25 -11.00
CA LEU A 205 17.61 7.32 -11.70
C LEU A 205 17.29 7.18 -13.20
N ARG A 206 16.03 7.36 -13.60
CA ARG A 206 15.60 7.29 -15.01
C ARG A 206 15.92 8.58 -15.77
N GLY A 207 15.88 9.73 -15.08
CA GLY A 207 16.17 11.05 -15.64
C GLY A 207 17.59 11.14 -16.23
N ASP A 208 17.79 12.05 -17.19
CA ASP A 208 19.12 12.30 -17.76
C ASP A 208 19.94 13.16 -16.77
N PRO A 209 21.13 12.71 -16.35
CA PRO A 209 21.99 13.46 -15.43
C PRO A 209 22.74 14.61 -16.13
N THR A 210 22.01 15.53 -16.76
CA THR A 210 22.57 16.67 -17.50
C THR A 210 23.15 17.75 -16.60
N THR A 211 22.69 17.82 -15.34
CA THR A 211 23.21 18.79 -14.38
C THR A 211 24.17 18.15 -13.36
N PRO A 212 25.08 18.94 -12.76
CA PRO A 212 25.96 18.43 -11.70
C PRO A 212 25.20 17.83 -10.54
N GLU A 213 24.08 18.42 -10.13
CA GLU A 213 23.19 17.97 -9.04
C GLU A 213 22.55 16.63 -9.39
N ALA A 214 22.02 16.46 -10.59
CA ALA A 214 21.43 15.19 -11.05
C ALA A 214 22.48 14.08 -11.15
N SER A 215 23.69 14.41 -11.62
CA SER A 215 24.83 13.47 -11.68
C SER A 215 25.27 13.07 -10.26
N ARG A 216 25.34 14.03 -9.35
CA ARG A 216 25.69 13.78 -7.94
C ARG A 216 24.64 12.91 -7.25
N LEU A 217 23.35 13.26 -7.41
CA LEU A 217 22.24 12.45 -6.88
C LEU A 217 22.31 11.01 -7.38
N ARG A 218 22.49 10.81 -8.68
CA ARG A 218 22.63 9.45 -9.26
C ARG A 218 23.78 8.68 -8.62
N THR A 219 24.94 9.33 -8.40
CA THR A 219 26.08 8.71 -7.74
C THR A 219 25.75 8.29 -6.31
N LEU A 220 25.07 9.17 -5.54
CA LEU A 220 24.61 8.86 -4.19
C LEU A 220 23.66 7.67 -4.16
N LEU A 221 22.67 7.64 -5.06
CA LEU A 221 21.64 6.59 -5.12
C LEU A 221 22.18 5.22 -5.62
N THR A 222 23.34 5.17 -6.29
CA THR A 222 23.83 3.93 -6.92
C THR A 222 25.11 3.38 -6.31
N ALA A 223 25.98 4.24 -5.74
CA ALA A 223 27.35 3.86 -5.40
C ALA A 223 27.74 4.20 -3.97
N GLN A 224 26.88 4.81 -3.17
CA GLN A 224 27.21 5.26 -1.81
C GLN A 224 26.41 4.50 -0.75
N ASP A 225 26.98 4.40 0.43
CA ASP A 225 26.31 3.89 1.63
C ASP A 225 25.51 5.04 2.29
N LEU A 226 24.21 5.05 2.08
CA LEU A 226 23.31 6.07 2.63
C LEU A 226 22.93 5.82 4.11
N THR A 227 23.58 4.89 4.80
CA THR A 227 23.54 4.82 6.27
C THR A 227 24.42 5.89 6.89
N ASP A 228 25.41 6.44 6.13
CA ASP A 228 26.18 7.62 6.52
C ASP A 228 25.27 8.86 6.59
N PRO A 229 25.20 9.57 7.74
CA PRO A 229 24.27 10.68 7.93
C PRO A 229 24.52 11.87 7.00
N GLU A 230 25.77 12.15 6.60
CA GLU A 230 26.09 13.29 5.73
C GLU A 230 25.68 12.98 4.28
N LEU A 231 26.00 11.78 3.79
CA LEU A 231 25.61 11.33 2.45
C LEU A 231 24.08 11.18 2.34
N HIS A 232 23.42 10.69 3.38
CA HIS A 232 21.96 10.62 3.45
C HIS A 232 21.32 12.00 3.38
N ALA A 233 21.79 12.96 4.18
CA ALA A 233 21.27 14.32 4.19
C ALA A 233 21.46 15.02 2.83
N GLU A 234 22.63 14.83 2.19
CA GLU A 234 22.91 15.34 0.84
C GLU A 234 21.95 14.72 -0.19
N ALA A 235 21.81 13.40 -0.21
CA ALA A 235 20.94 12.69 -1.14
C ALA A 235 19.47 13.11 -0.98
N LEU A 236 19.01 13.26 0.26
CA LEU A 236 17.64 13.68 0.56
C LEU A 236 17.39 15.14 0.10
N ALA A 237 18.35 16.04 0.31
CA ALA A 237 18.24 17.42 -0.15
C ALA A 237 18.17 17.51 -1.67
N LEU A 238 19.07 16.82 -2.38
CA LEU A 238 19.08 16.79 -3.84
C LEU A 238 17.81 16.15 -4.41
N LEU A 239 17.28 15.10 -3.78
CA LEU A 239 16.06 14.44 -4.23
C LEU A 239 14.83 15.34 -4.05
N ARG A 240 14.77 16.14 -2.99
CA ARG A 240 13.72 17.14 -2.75
C ARG A 240 13.69 18.25 -3.79
N GLU A 241 14.84 18.67 -4.27
CA GLU A 241 14.98 19.70 -5.30
C GLU A 241 14.89 19.14 -6.72
N SER A 242 14.92 17.82 -6.86
CA SER A 242 14.87 17.14 -8.16
C SER A 242 13.46 17.21 -8.77
N PRO A 243 13.36 17.41 -10.11
CA PRO A 243 12.11 17.25 -10.85
C PRO A 243 11.43 15.89 -10.63
N ALA A 244 12.19 14.85 -10.26
CA ALA A 244 11.69 13.51 -9.99
C ALA A 244 10.64 13.46 -8.86
N LEU A 245 10.75 14.32 -7.87
CA LEU A 245 9.76 14.39 -6.79
C LEU A 245 8.41 14.91 -7.31
N GLU A 246 8.42 15.91 -8.20
CA GLU A 246 7.17 16.42 -8.80
C GLU A 246 6.58 15.41 -9.80
N GLU A 247 7.40 14.71 -10.57
CA GLU A 247 6.96 13.61 -11.42
C GLU A 247 6.29 12.48 -10.61
N ALA A 248 6.82 12.18 -9.42
CA ALA A 248 6.19 11.24 -8.51
C ALA A 248 4.82 11.73 -7.99
N ARG A 249 4.69 13.02 -7.67
CA ARG A 249 3.40 13.65 -7.31
C ARG A 249 2.40 13.60 -8.47
N ASP A 250 2.84 13.87 -9.69
CA ASP A 250 2.00 13.76 -10.89
C ASP A 250 1.47 12.34 -11.09
N THR A 251 2.30 11.35 -10.80
CA THR A 251 1.90 9.94 -10.86
C THR A 251 0.82 9.63 -9.81
N VAL A 252 0.96 10.12 -8.58
CA VAL A 252 -0.10 10.00 -7.56
C VAL A 252 -1.40 10.65 -8.05
N ARG A 253 -1.32 11.89 -8.59
CA ARG A 253 -2.49 12.61 -9.15
C ARG A 253 -3.15 11.83 -10.29
N SER A 254 -2.38 11.21 -11.16
CA SER A 254 -2.88 10.39 -12.28
C SER A 254 -3.65 9.16 -11.79
N TRP A 255 -3.12 8.42 -10.81
CA TRP A 255 -3.80 7.27 -10.23
C TRP A 255 -5.11 7.66 -9.56
N ILE A 256 -5.13 8.75 -8.80
CA ILE A 256 -6.34 9.28 -8.16
C ILE A 256 -7.34 9.80 -9.20
N GLY A 257 -6.88 10.49 -10.25
CA GLY A 257 -7.75 10.92 -11.36
C GLY A 257 -8.46 9.75 -12.01
N GLY A 258 -7.74 8.63 -12.21
CA GLY A 258 -8.35 7.38 -12.69
C GLY A 258 -9.37 6.78 -11.72
N ALA A 259 -9.12 6.84 -10.41
CA ALA A 259 -10.09 6.39 -9.40
C ALA A 259 -11.35 7.27 -9.39
N THR A 260 -11.19 8.59 -9.41
CA THR A 260 -12.30 9.56 -9.43
C THR A 260 -13.16 9.39 -10.69
N ALA A 261 -12.55 9.14 -11.85
CA ALA A 261 -13.27 8.87 -13.09
C ALA A 261 -14.14 7.59 -13.02
N LEU A 262 -13.72 6.58 -12.26
CA LEU A 262 -14.52 5.38 -12.01
C LEU A 262 -15.65 5.66 -11.02
N LEU A 263 -15.36 6.37 -9.94
CA LEU A 263 -16.34 6.75 -8.93
C LEU A 263 -17.46 7.62 -9.51
N ALA A 264 -17.15 8.48 -10.47
CA ALA A 264 -18.13 9.33 -11.17
C ALA A 264 -19.19 8.55 -11.95
N LYS A 265 -18.93 7.26 -12.27
CA LYS A 265 -19.90 6.36 -12.93
C LYS A 265 -20.88 5.70 -11.94
N LEU A 266 -20.61 5.81 -10.63
CA LEU A 266 -21.45 5.26 -9.58
C LEU A 266 -22.58 6.24 -9.22
N PRO A 267 -23.69 5.75 -8.62
CA PRO A 267 -24.76 6.60 -8.16
C PRO A 267 -24.29 7.72 -7.23
N ASP A 268 -24.95 8.86 -7.30
CA ASP A 268 -24.69 10.01 -6.44
C ASP A 268 -25.32 9.79 -5.06
N VAL A 269 -24.53 9.16 -4.20
CA VAL A 269 -24.91 8.81 -2.82
C VAL A 269 -23.77 9.22 -1.87
N PRO A 270 -24.05 9.38 -0.56
CA PRO A 270 -23.01 9.80 0.41
C PRO A 270 -21.75 8.93 0.42
N ALA A 271 -21.87 7.67 0.02
CA ALA A 271 -20.72 6.78 -0.11
C ALA A 271 -19.75 7.23 -1.20
N ARG A 272 -20.28 7.69 -2.36
CA ARG A 272 -19.43 8.24 -3.44
C ARG A 272 -18.66 9.47 -2.97
N THR A 273 -19.36 10.44 -2.36
CA THR A 273 -18.73 11.64 -1.80
C THR A 273 -17.61 11.30 -0.79
N ALA A 274 -17.82 10.27 0.05
CA ALA A 274 -16.82 9.83 1.00
C ALA A 274 -15.59 9.21 0.32
N PHE A 275 -15.76 8.45 -0.78
CA PHE A 275 -14.65 7.97 -1.59
C PHE A 275 -13.91 9.11 -2.30
N GLU A 276 -14.64 10.09 -2.84
CA GLU A 276 -14.06 11.30 -3.45
C GLU A 276 -13.24 12.09 -2.43
N SER A 277 -13.75 12.28 -1.21
CA SER A 277 -13.01 12.91 -0.11
C SER A 277 -11.74 12.14 0.27
N LEU A 278 -11.76 10.80 0.18
CA LEU A 278 -10.56 9.98 0.38
C LEU A 278 -9.54 10.21 -0.73
N CYS A 279 -9.98 10.35 -1.98
CA CYS A 279 -9.14 10.69 -3.12
C CYS A 279 -8.48 12.07 -2.92
N ASP A 280 -9.25 13.08 -2.53
CA ASP A 280 -8.74 14.42 -2.24
C ASP A 280 -7.72 14.40 -1.10
N PHE A 281 -7.96 13.61 -0.06
CA PHE A 281 -7.02 13.45 1.04
C PHE A 281 -5.68 12.88 0.58
N VAL A 282 -5.67 11.88 -0.33
CA VAL A 282 -4.43 11.29 -0.86
C VAL A 282 -3.61 12.33 -1.65
N ILE A 283 -4.28 13.19 -2.43
CA ILE A 283 -3.60 14.27 -3.17
C ILE A 283 -3.04 15.32 -2.21
N THR A 284 -3.87 15.81 -1.28
CA THR A 284 -3.51 16.93 -0.42
C THR A 284 -2.39 16.60 0.56
N ARG A 285 -2.24 15.35 0.95
CA ARG A 285 -1.15 14.94 1.86
C ARG A 285 0.23 14.98 1.20
N THR A 286 0.32 14.99 -0.14
CA THR A 286 1.59 15.05 -0.90
C THR A 286 1.89 16.42 -1.49
N ALA A 287 0.97 17.39 -1.34
CA ALA A 287 1.08 18.73 -1.87
C ALA A 287 2.15 19.59 -1.14
#